data_44d79f3f8fd1ff194a369bbd15b85f37
#
_entry.id   44d79f3f8fd1ff194a369bbd15b85f37
#
_cell.length_a   1.000
_cell.length_b   1.000
_cell.length_c   1.000
_cell.angle_alpha   90.00
_cell.angle_beta   90.00
_cell.angle_gamma   90.00
#
_symmetry.space_group_name_H-M   'P 1'
#
loop_
_entity.id
_entity.type
_entity.pdbx_description
1 polymer ?
#
loop_
_entity_poly.entity_id
_entity_poly.type
_entity_poly.pdbx_seq_one_letter_code
_entity_poly.pdbx_strand_id
1 'polypeptide(L)'
;MDDLYSAVWTGPALARSVDIMGRPKLRLTLASETAQGQVCVRLNHVHPDGASTRISFGVLNLTHRESSAAPEEMPIGKPVELEIELDHIAYRVPEGHRIAVAVSTAYWPLIWPSPEAGRVTVSGGALRLPERALAEADEWSFEEATGADGWQTEELRAPRNEKREITDHETGLITLIINDDFGKRRDNAHGLVSGGVSRETWVIHPDDPLSARGSTHWTEETERGDIILRTETYAEMKSDRDTFYVSGRLEAYENNVLIYARDVEEAIARDMM
;
A
#
# COMPACT_ATOMS: atom_id res chain seq x y z
N MET A 1 10.00 7.61 7.98
CA MET A 1 9.36 8.85 7.51
C MET A 1 7.84 8.81 7.55
N ASP A 2 7.23 7.64 7.39
CA ASP A 2 5.75 7.49 7.32
C ASP A 2 4.98 8.07 8.52
N ASP A 3 5.62 8.21 9.67
CA ASP A 3 4.96 8.67 10.90
C ASP A 3 5.19 10.15 11.20
N LEU A 4 5.91 10.88 10.35
CA LEU A 4 6.29 12.29 10.60
C LEU A 4 5.08 13.22 10.80
N TYR A 5 4.00 12.96 10.06
CA TYR A 5 2.75 13.72 10.11
C TYR A 5 1.61 12.96 10.80
N SER A 6 1.96 12.01 11.68
CA SER A 6 1.00 11.17 12.38
C SER A 6 0.97 11.50 13.87
N ALA A 7 -0.17 11.27 14.49
CA ALA A 7 -0.23 11.21 15.96
C ALA A 7 0.36 9.86 16.39
N VAL A 8 1.41 9.89 17.23
CA VAL A 8 2.14 8.68 17.64
C VAL A 8 2.08 8.52 19.15
N TRP A 9 1.69 7.33 19.58
CA TRP A 9 1.72 6.91 20.99
C TRP A 9 2.68 5.73 21.13
N THR A 10 3.71 5.90 21.96
CA THR A 10 4.71 4.87 22.22
C THR A 10 4.54 4.33 23.63
N GLY A 11 4.41 3.02 23.74
CA GLY A 11 4.33 2.31 25.01
C GLY A 11 5.66 2.25 25.77
N PRO A 12 5.66 1.76 27.02
CA PRO A 12 6.86 1.52 27.79
C PRO A 12 7.74 0.45 27.13
N ALA A 13 9.01 0.38 27.54
CA ALA A 13 9.85 -0.77 27.19
C ALA A 13 9.24 -2.06 27.75
N LEU A 14 9.20 -3.09 26.92
CA LEU A 14 8.64 -4.38 27.30
C LEU A 14 9.51 -5.05 28.36
N ALA A 15 8.87 -5.54 29.43
CA ALA A 15 9.54 -6.27 30.49
C ALA A 15 9.89 -7.72 30.12
N ARG A 16 9.35 -8.22 29.01
CA ARG A 16 9.62 -9.53 28.41
C ARG A 16 9.33 -9.47 26.90
N SER A 17 9.85 -10.42 26.15
CA SER A 17 9.46 -10.57 24.75
C SER A 17 7.97 -10.89 24.63
N VAL A 18 7.34 -10.37 23.57
CA VAL A 18 5.92 -10.59 23.26
C VAL A 18 5.80 -11.19 21.87
N ASP A 19 5.16 -12.35 21.79
CA ASP A 19 4.83 -13.03 20.54
C ASP A 19 3.41 -12.64 20.14
N ILE A 20 3.28 -11.90 19.06
CA ILE A 20 1.99 -11.44 18.51
C ILE A 20 1.64 -12.36 17.36
N MET A 21 0.49 -13.04 17.43
CA MET A 21 0.02 -13.91 16.36
C MET A 21 -1.49 -13.74 16.14
N GLY A 22 -1.84 -13.15 15.02
CA GLY A 22 -3.23 -12.84 14.65
C GLY A 22 -3.42 -11.39 14.24
N ARG A 23 -4.64 -10.89 14.38
CA ARG A 23 -5.02 -9.50 14.05
C ARG A 23 -4.95 -8.60 15.28
N PRO A 24 -4.02 -7.64 15.35
CA PRO A 24 -4.11 -6.56 16.30
C PRO A 24 -5.37 -5.71 16.03
N LYS A 25 -5.97 -5.18 17.10
CA LYS A 25 -7.13 -4.30 17.01
C LYS A 25 -6.88 -3.01 17.78
N LEU A 26 -7.20 -1.89 17.16
CA LEU A 26 -7.16 -0.59 17.81
C LEU A 26 -8.56 -0.05 17.98
N ARG A 27 -8.97 0.15 19.25
CA ARG A 27 -10.17 0.92 19.55
C ARG A 27 -9.78 2.39 19.75
N LEU A 28 -10.49 3.28 19.08
CA LEU A 28 -10.30 4.73 19.19
C LEU A 28 -11.62 5.42 19.50
N THR A 29 -11.53 6.47 20.29
CA THR A 29 -12.58 7.48 20.39
C THR A 29 -12.07 8.72 19.67
N LEU A 30 -12.71 9.11 18.57
CA LEU A 30 -12.31 10.26 17.76
C LEU A 30 -13.51 11.10 17.31
N ALA A 31 -13.24 12.38 17.05
CA ALA A 31 -14.15 13.30 16.38
C ALA A 31 -13.53 13.78 15.07
N SER A 32 -14.33 13.82 13.99
CA SER A 32 -13.92 14.33 12.68
C SER A 32 -14.43 15.75 12.46
N GLU A 33 -13.63 16.59 11.79
CA GLU A 33 -14.04 17.92 11.33
C GLU A 33 -14.84 17.86 10.02
N THR A 34 -14.85 16.72 9.32
CA THR A 34 -15.51 16.48 8.03
C THR A 34 -16.50 15.33 8.12
N ALA A 35 -17.50 15.34 7.24
CA ALA A 35 -18.48 14.26 7.14
C ALA A 35 -17.89 12.98 6.54
N GLN A 36 -16.89 13.11 5.68
CA GLN A 36 -16.15 12.02 5.08
C GLN A 36 -14.68 12.09 5.52
N GLY A 37 -14.05 10.94 5.62
CA GLY A 37 -12.66 10.85 6.02
C GLY A 37 -12.21 9.42 6.17
N GLN A 38 -10.93 9.26 6.43
CA GLN A 38 -10.32 7.95 6.67
C GLN A 38 -9.32 8.03 7.81
N VAL A 39 -9.04 6.88 8.38
CA VAL A 39 -8.00 6.72 9.41
C VAL A 39 -7.10 5.56 9.00
N CYS A 40 -5.81 5.85 8.93
CA CYS A 40 -4.76 4.87 8.70
C CYS A 40 -3.99 4.66 9.99
N VAL A 41 -3.94 3.43 10.44
CA VAL A 41 -3.25 3.02 11.66
C VAL A 41 -2.05 2.19 11.30
N ARG A 42 -0.89 2.50 11.87
CA ARG A 42 0.32 1.69 11.76
C ARG A 42 0.72 1.21 13.14
N LEU A 43 0.98 -0.08 13.26
CA LEU A 43 1.58 -0.69 14.43
C LEU A 43 3.08 -0.82 14.19
N ASN A 44 3.87 -0.24 15.07
CA ASN A 44 5.31 -0.16 14.91
C ASN A 44 6.05 -0.84 16.05
N HIS A 45 7.12 -1.51 15.70
CA HIS A 45 8.16 -1.98 16.61
C HIS A 45 9.23 -0.90 16.70
N VAL A 46 9.46 -0.36 17.89
CA VAL A 46 10.49 0.65 18.17
C VAL A 46 11.66 -0.01 18.86
N HIS A 47 12.82 0.06 18.23
CA HIS A 47 14.08 -0.51 18.70
C HIS A 47 14.70 0.38 19.79
N PRO A 48 15.63 -0.15 20.62
CA PRO A 48 16.31 0.62 21.65
C PRO A 48 17.11 1.82 21.13
N ASP A 49 17.60 1.77 19.91
CA ASP A 49 18.32 2.85 19.22
C ASP A 49 17.39 3.91 18.62
N GLY A 50 16.05 3.73 18.76
CA GLY A 50 15.04 4.64 18.24
C GLY A 50 14.58 4.32 16.83
N ALA A 51 15.15 3.32 16.14
CA ALA A 51 14.63 2.87 14.84
C ALA A 51 13.20 2.35 14.99
N SER A 52 12.32 2.69 14.04
CA SER A 52 10.92 2.30 14.04
C SER A 52 10.60 1.50 12.79
N THR A 53 10.05 0.30 12.96
CA THR A 53 9.67 -0.61 11.87
C THR A 53 8.17 -0.86 11.94
N ARG A 54 7.45 -0.59 10.85
CA ARG A 54 6.05 -0.96 10.73
C ARG A 54 5.91 -2.49 10.68
N ILE A 55 5.13 -3.06 11.58
CA ILE A 55 4.88 -4.51 11.68
C ILE A 55 3.46 -4.90 11.26
N SER A 56 2.51 -3.96 11.31
CA SER A 56 1.15 -4.13 10.80
C SER A 56 0.54 -2.76 10.49
N PHE A 57 -0.51 -2.74 9.70
CA PHE A 57 -1.33 -1.55 9.48
C PHE A 57 -2.78 -1.93 9.22
N GLY A 58 -3.67 -0.94 9.30
CA GLY A 58 -5.06 -1.04 8.95
C GLY A 58 -5.62 0.31 8.53
N VAL A 59 -6.63 0.30 7.70
CA VAL A 59 -7.31 1.49 7.19
C VAL A 59 -8.80 1.35 7.41
N LEU A 60 -9.43 2.43 7.86
CA LEU A 60 -10.87 2.51 7.97
C LEU A 60 -11.36 3.78 7.26
N ASN A 61 -12.24 3.61 6.27
CA ASN A 61 -13.07 4.71 5.81
C ASN A 61 -14.12 5.00 6.90
N LEU A 62 -14.13 6.22 7.43
CA LEU A 62 -14.96 6.59 8.57
C LEU A 62 -16.46 6.50 8.27
N THR A 63 -16.86 6.66 7.02
CA THR A 63 -18.26 6.50 6.62
C THR A 63 -18.69 5.03 6.63
N HIS A 64 -17.77 4.10 6.51
CA HIS A 64 -18.00 2.65 6.53
C HIS A 64 -17.79 2.01 7.92
N ARG A 65 -17.68 2.81 8.98
CA ARG A 65 -17.40 2.37 10.36
C ARG A 65 -18.35 1.30 10.88
N GLU A 66 -19.63 1.36 10.50
CA GLU A 66 -20.66 0.40 10.93
C GLU A 66 -20.98 -0.61 9.82
N SER A 67 -21.01 -0.15 8.56
CA SER A 67 -21.39 -0.98 7.42
C SER A 67 -20.80 -0.47 6.12
N SER A 68 -20.23 -1.37 5.32
CA SER A 68 -19.83 -1.07 3.94
C SER A 68 -20.98 -1.11 2.95
N ALA A 69 -22.10 -1.76 3.31
CA ALA A 69 -23.29 -1.82 2.46
C ALA A 69 -24.22 -0.62 2.64
N ALA A 70 -24.11 0.08 3.76
CA ALA A 70 -24.88 1.27 4.10
C ALA A 70 -23.96 2.27 4.80
N PRO A 71 -23.09 2.96 4.04
CA PRO A 71 -22.18 3.95 4.62
C PRO A 71 -22.96 5.15 5.15
N GLU A 72 -22.46 5.72 6.26
CA GLU A 72 -23.08 6.86 6.94
C GLU A 72 -22.03 7.95 7.20
N GLU A 73 -22.39 9.19 6.93
CA GLU A 73 -21.55 10.34 7.25
C GLU A 73 -21.12 10.37 8.73
N MET A 74 -19.96 10.94 8.97
CA MET A 74 -19.49 11.20 10.34
C MET A 74 -20.30 12.34 10.97
N PRO A 75 -20.72 12.21 12.23
CA PRO A 75 -21.30 13.32 12.97
C PRO A 75 -20.19 14.32 13.30
N ILE A 76 -20.11 15.39 12.50
CA ILE A 76 -19.05 16.42 12.60
C ILE A 76 -18.89 16.91 14.04
N GLY A 77 -17.67 16.92 14.54
CA GLY A 77 -17.29 17.40 15.85
C GLY A 77 -17.77 16.55 17.04
N LYS A 78 -18.48 15.45 16.81
CA LYS A 78 -18.94 14.56 17.87
C LYS A 78 -18.01 13.35 18.02
N PRO A 79 -17.64 12.97 19.25
CA PRO A 79 -16.87 11.76 19.48
C PRO A 79 -17.64 10.51 19.06
N VAL A 80 -16.96 9.60 18.34
CA VAL A 80 -17.44 8.28 17.94
C VAL A 80 -16.41 7.26 18.36
N GLU A 81 -16.87 6.10 18.84
CA GLU A 81 -16.01 4.96 19.11
C GLU A 81 -15.89 4.09 17.85
N LEU A 82 -14.66 3.71 17.54
CA LEU A 82 -14.30 2.91 16.35
C LEU A 82 -13.42 1.74 16.78
N GLU A 83 -13.57 0.59 16.11
CA GLU A 83 -12.60 -0.50 16.17
C GLU A 83 -11.98 -0.71 14.80
N ILE A 84 -10.66 -0.65 14.72
CA ILE A 84 -9.90 -0.83 13.48
C ILE A 84 -9.10 -2.12 13.62
N GLU A 85 -9.38 -3.08 12.73
CA GLU A 85 -8.58 -4.28 12.61
C GLU A 85 -7.35 -4.01 11.76
N LEU A 86 -6.19 -4.48 12.22
CA LEU A 86 -4.94 -4.42 11.47
C LEU A 86 -4.71 -5.75 10.75
N ASP A 87 -3.77 -5.76 9.82
CA ASP A 87 -3.38 -6.97 9.11
C ASP A 87 -2.83 -8.04 10.07
N HIS A 88 -3.06 -9.31 9.71
CA HIS A 88 -2.54 -10.44 10.45
C HIS A 88 -1.02 -10.42 10.49
N ILE A 89 -0.47 -10.67 11.68
CA ILE A 89 0.98 -10.82 11.86
C ILE A 89 1.30 -12.07 12.68
N ALA A 90 2.52 -12.58 12.46
CA ALA A 90 3.23 -13.46 13.35
C ALA A 90 4.59 -12.80 13.61
N TYR A 91 4.72 -12.09 14.74
CA TYR A 91 5.85 -11.22 14.99
C TYR A 91 6.26 -11.21 16.47
N ARG A 92 7.57 -11.33 16.72
CA ARG A 92 8.13 -11.20 18.08
C ARG A 92 8.72 -9.81 18.29
N VAL A 93 8.24 -9.12 19.32
CA VAL A 93 8.87 -7.90 19.83
C VAL A 93 9.74 -8.30 21.03
N PRO A 94 11.07 -8.10 20.99
CA PRO A 94 11.97 -8.50 22.08
C PRO A 94 11.77 -7.68 23.36
N GLU A 95 12.24 -8.23 24.48
CA GLU A 95 12.39 -7.50 25.73
C GLU A 95 13.21 -6.22 25.56
N GLY A 96 12.86 -5.16 26.26
CA GLY A 96 13.51 -3.85 26.19
C GLY A 96 13.08 -2.99 24.98
N HIS A 97 12.45 -3.57 23.97
CA HIS A 97 11.89 -2.85 22.85
C HIS A 97 10.52 -2.26 23.19
N ARG A 98 9.96 -1.43 22.30
CA ARG A 98 8.66 -0.78 22.52
C ARG A 98 7.71 -1.06 21.35
N ILE A 99 6.42 -0.91 21.63
CA ILE A 99 5.37 -0.93 20.61
C ILE A 99 4.81 0.49 20.53
N ALA A 100 4.62 0.98 19.31
CA ALA A 100 4.00 2.27 19.06
C ALA A 100 2.84 2.11 18.08
N VAL A 101 1.87 3.03 18.22
CA VAL A 101 0.75 3.19 17.29
C VAL A 101 0.86 4.56 16.67
N ALA A 102 0.84 4.64 15.35
CA ALA A 102 0.78 5.87 14.59
C ALA A 102 -0.57 5.95 13.86
N VAL A 103 -1.25 7.09 13.97
CA VAL A 103 -2.56 7.34 13.37
C VAL A 103 -2.48 8.57 12.49
N SER A 104 -2.95 8.46 11.25
CA SER A 104 -3.03 9.55 10.29
C SER A 104 -4.36 9.52 9.52
N THR A 105 -4.71 10.62 8.87
CA THR A 105 -5.90 10.75 8.01
C THR A 105 -5.60 10.51 6.53
N ALA A 106 -4.34 10.22 6.19
CA ALA A 106 -3.89 9.92 4.84
C ALA A 106 -2.72 8.93 4.87
N TYR A 107 -2.57 8.18 3.79
CA TYR A 107 -1.44 7.25 3.59
C TYR A 107 -1.14 7.10 2.09
N TRP A 108 -0.88 8.24 1.46
CA TRP A 108 -0.56 8.32 0.04
C TRP A 108 0.83 7.74 -0.29
N PRO A 109 1.02 7.05 -1.42
CA PRO A 109 0.02 6.68 -2.43
C PRO A 109 -0.66 5.33 -2.16
N LEU A 110 -0.43 4.71 -1.00
CA LEU A 110 -1.01 3.40 -0.67
C LEU A 110 -2.56 3.47 -0.61
N ILE A 111 -3.07 4.60 -0.11
CA ILE A 111 -4.51 4.84 0.01
C ILE A 111 -4.85 6.15 -0.72
N TRP A 112 -5.88 6.09 -1.57
CA TRP A 112 -6.41 7.29 -2.22
C TRP A 112 -6.98 8.26 -1.18
N PRO A 113 -6.70 9.57 -1.26
CA PRO A 113 -7.12 10.51 -0.24
C PRO A 113 -8.64 10.72 -0.22
N SER A 114 -9.17 11.02 0.95
CA SER A 114 -10.54 11.50 1.13
C SER A 114 -10.75 12.80 0.34
N PRO A 115 -11.99 13.09 -0.13
CA PRO A 115 -12.25 14.29 -0.93
C PRO A 115 -12.05 15.60 -0.18
N GLU A 116 -12.02 15.56 1.15
CA GLU A 116 -11.83 16.73 2.02
C GLU A 116 -10.59 16.58 2.89
N ALA A 117 -9.81 17.65 2.97
CA ALA A 117 -8.72 17.74 3.94
C ALA A 117 -9.32 18.00 5.33
N GLY A 118 -9.57 16.93 6.08
CA GLY A 118 -10.13 17.00 7.42
C GLY A 118 -9.14 16.57 8.50
N ARG A 119 -9.32 17.11 9.71
CA ARG A 119 -8.60 16.66 10.90
C ARG A 119 -9.48 15.75 11.72
N VAL A 120 -8.82 14.83 12.43
CA VAL A 120 -9.47 14.03 13.47
C VAL A 120 -8.81 14.35 14.81
N THR A 121 -9.64 14.47 15.85
CA THR A 121 -9.19 14.62 17.22
C THR A 121 -9.40 13.29 17.93
N VAL A 122 -8.31 12.65 18.35
CA VAL A 122 -8.35 11.41 19.13
C VAL A 122 -8.38 11.76 20.62
N SER A 123 -9.43 11.36 21.32
CA SER A 123 -9.62 11.62 22.75
C SER A 123 -9.35 10.40 23.63
N GLY A 124 -9.24 9.21 23.07
CA GLY A 124 -8.95 7.98 23.80
C GLY A 124 -8.71 6.81 22.85
N GLY A 125 -8.15 5.73 23.39
CA GLY A 125 -7.95 4.51 22.62
C GLY A 125 -7.31 3.40 23.43
N ALA A 126 -7.40 2.17 22.90
CA ALA A 126 -6.78 0.99 23.47
C ALA A 126 -6.35 0.04 22.35
N LEU A 127 -5.08 -0.36 22.41
CA LEU A 127 -4.52 -1.38 21.53
C LEU A 127 -4.69 -2.77 22.17
N ARG A 128 -5.32 -3.68 21.43
CA ARG A 128 -5.41 -5.10 21.79
C ARG A 128 -4.49 -5.91 20.88
N LEU A 129 -3.54 -6.59 21.48
CA LEU A 129 -2.61 -7.46 20.78
C LEU A 129 -3.00 -8.93 21.03
N PRO A 130 -3.11 -9.77 20.00
CA PRO A 130 -3.30 -11.22 20.14
C PRO A 130 -1.97 -11.86 20.52
N GLU A 131 -1.64 -11.86 21.82
CA GLU A 131 -0.44 -12.51 22.32
C GLU A 131 -0.61 -14.03 22.31
N ARG A 132 0.39 -14.74 21.78
CA ARG A 132 0.47 -16.19 21.81
C ARG A 132 1.55 -16.64 22.77
N ALA A 133 1.16 -17.43 23.76
CA ALA A 133 2.12 -18.20 24.54
C ALA A 133 2.67 -19.35 23.71
N LEU A 134 3.99 -19.56 23.74
CA LEU A 134 4.61 -20.73 23.13
C LEU A 134 4.09 -21.99 23.81
N ALA A 135 3.81 -23.02 23.03
CA ALA A 135 3.37 -24.34 23.49
C ALA A 135 4.31 -25.41 22.93
N GLU A 136 4.38 -26.56 23.61
CA GLU A 136 5.17 -27.72 23.17
C GLU A 136 4.80 -28.15 21.73
N ALA A 137 3.52 -28.00 21.36
CA ALA A 137 3.04 -28.27 20.01
C ALA A 137 3.62 -27.32 18.92
N ASP A 138 4.31 -26.23 19.30
CA ASP A 138 4.96 -25.33 18.36
C ASP A 138 6.38 -25.84 17.97
N GLU A 139 6.90 -26.83 18.67
CA GLU A 139 8.13 -27.53 18.29
C GLU A 139 7.82 -28.50 17.14
N TRP A 140 7.97 -27.99 15.92
CA TRP A 140 7.78 -28.79 14.71
C TRP A 140 9.12 -29.04 14.03
N SER A 141 9.40 -30.31 13.71
CA SER A 141 10.53 -30.69 12.87
C SER A 141 10.05 -30.83 11.43
N PHE A 142 10.56 -30.00 10.56
CA PHE A 142 10.30 -30.11 9.12
C PHE A 142 11.19 -31.20 8.52
N GLU A 143 10.68 -31.85 7.48
CA GLU A 143 11.50 -32.70 6.61
C GLU A 143 12.59 -31.86 5.96
N GLU A 144 13.67 -32.51 5.49
CA GLU A 144 14.73 -31.83 4.77
C GLU A 144 14.14 -31.10 3.54
N ALA A 145 14.52 -29.84 3.38
CA ALA A 145 14.05 -29.05 2.27
C ALA A 145 14.50 -29.67 0.93
N THR A 146 13.54 -29.94 0.06
CA THR A 146 13.80 -30.41 -1.31
C THR A 146 13.54 -29.27 -2.28
N GLY A 147 14.29 -29.22 -3.36
CA GLY A 147 14.15 -28.21 -4.42
C GLY A 147 14.41 -28.82 -5.79
N ALA A 148 13.83 -28.22 -6.83
CA ALA A 148 14.22 -28.48 -8.20
C ALA A 148 15.53 -27.73 -8.53
N ASP A 149 16.20 -28.15 -9.59
CA ASP A 149 17.33 -27.39 -10.12
C ASP A 149 16.90 -25.94 -10.44
N GLY A 150 17.82 -25.01 -10.18
CA GLY A 150 17.55 -23.59 -10.43
C GLY A 150 17.21 -23.34 -11.90
N TRP A 151 16.28 -22.42 -12.13
CA TRP A 151 15.87 -22.03 -13.50
C TRP A 151 17.07 -21.49 -14.27
N GLN A 152 17.46 -22.20 -15.34
CA GLN A 152 18.60 -21.88 -16.17
C GLN A 152 18.20 -20.88 -17.26
N THR A 153 18.68 -19.65 -17.13
CA THR A 153 18.37 -18.57 -18.06
C THR A 153 19.62 -17.83 -18.52
N GLU A 154 19.58 -17.28 -19.71
CA GLU A 154 20.50 -16.26 -20.21
C GLU A 154 19.89 -14.88 -19.92
N GLU A 155 20.63 -14.00 -19.22
CA GLU A 155 20.25 -12.62 -19.02
C GLU A 155 20.52 -11.80 -20.29
N LEU A 156 19.46 -11.19 -20.88
CA LEU A 156 19.55 -10.34 -22.07
C LEU A 156 19.51 -8.85 -21.69
N ARG A 157 18.83 -8.50 -20.60
CA ARG A 157 18.79 -7.17 -19.98
C ARG A 157 18.77 -7.34 -18.47
N ALA A 158 19.69 -6.69 -17.78
CA ALA A 158 19.74 -6.74 -16.32
C ALA A 158 18.55 -5.99 -15.71
N PRO A 159 17.98 -6.47 -14.60
CA PRO A 159 16.93 -5.74 -13.88
C PRO A 159 17.47 -4.44 -13.28
N ARG A 160 16.62 -3.41 -13.23
CA ARG A 160 16.96 -2.14 -12.62
C ARG A 160 15.73 -1.50 -12.00
N ASN A 161 15.85 -1.11 -10.74
CA ASN A 161 14.79 -0.44 -10.00
C ASN A 161 15.22 0.97 -9.63
N GLU A 162 14.30 1.91 -9.78
CA GLU A 162 14.50 3.30 -9.39
C GLU A 162 13.25 3.82 -8.69
N LYS A 163 13.44 4.46 -7.53
CA LYS A 163 12.38 5.15 -6.81
C LYS A 163 12.86 6.55 -6.48
N ARG A 164 12.10 7.57 -6.91
CA ARG A 164 12.39 8.97 -6.67
C ARG A 164 11.17 9.71 -6.17
N GLU A 165 11.38 10.59 -5.20
CA GLU A 165 10.41 11.60 -4.81
C GLU A 165 10.93 12.97 -5.21
N ILE A 166 10.10 13.77 -5.84
CA ILE A 166 10.40 15.11 -6.32
C ILE A 166 9.40 16.08 -5.70
N THR A 167 9.89 17.09 -5.00
CA THR A 167 9.08 18.21 -4.53
C THR A 167 9.32 19.40 -5.44
N ASP A 168 8.28 19.86 -6.10
CA ASP A 168 8.29 21.11 -6.85
C ASP A 168 7.98 22.27 -5.88
N HIS A 169 8.98 23.10 -5.61
CA HIS A 169 8.83 24.21 -4.67
C HIS A 169 8.05 25.41 -5.23
N GLU A 170 7.80 25.47 -6.54
CA GLU A 170 6.98 26.52 -7.15
C GLU A 170 5.50 26.17 -7.03
N THR A 171 5.13 24.93 -7.30
CA THR A 171 3.74 24.46 -7.30
C THR A 171 3.33 23.79 -5.99
N GLY A 172 4.28 23.36 -5.15
CA GLY A 172 4.04 22.56 -3.95
C GLY A 172 3.75 21.08 -4.23
N LEU A 173 3.72 20.65 -5.48
CA LEU A 173 3.43 19.27 -5.85
C LEU A 173 4.56 18.31 -5.40
N ILE A 174 4.15 17.16 -4.86
CA ILE A 174 5.03 16.04 -4.58
C ILE A 174 4.74 14.95 -5.60
N THR A 175 5.79 14.51 -6.29
CA THR A 175 5.71 13.44 -7.30
C THR A 175 6.59 12.27 -6.88
N LEU A 176 5.98 11.10 -6.69
CA LEU A 176 6.68 9.83 -6.52
C LEU A 176 6.74 9.12 -7.87
N ILE A 177 7.94 8.78 -8.32
CA ILE A 177 8.19 8.00 -9.53
C ILE A 177 8.83 6.67 -9.13
N ILE A 178 8.25 5.58 -9.61
CA ILE A 178 8.77 4.22 -9.46
C ILE A 178 8.96 3.65 -10.85
N ASN A 179 10.19 3.25 -11.17
CA ASN A 179 10.52 2.57 -12.42
C ASN A 179 11.13 1.22 -12.07
N ASP A 180 10.45 0.15 -12.43
CA ASP A 180 10.91 -1.21 -12.22
C ASP A 180 11.10 -1.89 -13.57
N ASP A 181 12.37 -2.05 -13.98
CA ASP A 181 12.73 -2.95 -15.08
C ASP A 181 13.04 -4.32 -14.47
N PHE A 182 12.18 -5.29 -14.72
CA PHE A 182 12.33 -6.67 -14.21
C PHE A 182 13.40 -7.46 -14.97
N GLY A 183 14.06 -6.80 -15.94
CA GLY A 183 15.03 -7.40 -16.82
C GLY A 183 14.38 -8.13 -18.00
N LYS A 184 15.23 -8.79 -18.80
CA LYS A 184 14.81 -9.64 -19.92
C LYS A 184 15.68 -10.90 -19.93
N ARG A 185 15.06 -12.06 -20.01
CA ARG A 185 15.74 -13.35 -19.91
C ARG A 185 15.27 -14.31 -20.99
N ARG A 186 16.20 -15.17 -21.43
CA ARG A 186 15.89 -16.31 -22.27
C ARG A 186 15.93 -17.58 -21.45
N ASP A 187 14.89 -18.39 -21.50
CA ASP A 187 14.90 -19.74 -20.96
C ASP A 187 15.77 -20.67 -21.82
N ASN A 188 16.75 -21.33 -21.20
CA ASN A 188 17.69 -22.18 -21.92
C ASN A 188 17.07 -23.50 -22.39
N ALA A 189 15.96 -23.97 -21.78
CA ALA A 189 15.34 -25.23 -22.13
C ALA A 189 14.49 -25.14 -23.41
N HIS A 190 13.81 -24.01 -23.64
CA HIS A 190 12.87 -23.89 -24.77
C HIS A 190 12.96 -22.56 -25.53
N GLY A 191 13.93 -21.71 -25.17
CA GLY A 191 14.24 -20.48 -25.88
C GLY A 191 13.20 -19.34 -25.77
N LEU A 192 12.24 -19.45 -24.83
CA LEU A 192 11.29 -18.37 -24.57
C LEU A 192 12.03 -17.20 -23.94
N VAL A 193 11.88 -16.02 -24.53
CA VAL A 193 12.34 -14.76 -23.95
C VAL A 193 11.16 -14.07 -23.27
N SER A 194 11.38 -13.58 -22.07
CA SER A 194 10.39 -12.76 -21.35
C SER A 194 11.08 -11.57 -20.69
N GLY A 195 10.38 -10.45 -20.64
CA GLY A 195 10.84 -9.24 -19.96
C GLY A 195 9.69 -8.28 -19.71
N GLY A 196 9.86 -7.38 -18.77
CA GLY A 196 8.85 -6.39 -18.44
C GLY A 196 9.44 -5.15 -17.82
N VAL A 197 8.75 -4.02 -17.99
CA VAL A 197 9.08 -2.74 -17.37
C VAL A 197 7.79 -2.12 -16.88
N SER A 198 7.79 -1.65 -15.63
CA SER A 198 6.72 -0.80 -15.12
C SER A 198 7.22 0.59 -14.79
N ARG A 199 6.36 1.58 -15.01
CA ARG A 199 6.56 2.97 -14.58
C ARG A 199 5.31 3.44 -13.88
N GLU A 200 5.47 3.93 -12.67
CA GLU A 200 4.39 4.49 -11.88
C GLU A 200 4.73 5.94 -11.56
N THR A 201 3.72 6.80 -11.64
CA THR A 201 3.83 8.21 -11.24
C THR A 201 2.64 8.56 -10.37
N TRP A 202 2.94 8.99 -9.14
CA TRP A 202 1.95 9.36 -8.13
C TRP A 202 2.18 10.82 -7.75
N VAL A 203 1.18 11.68 -7.97
CA VAL A 203 1.28 13.13 -7.77
C VAL A 203 0.23 13.59 -6.78
N ILE A 204 0.62 14.45 -5.85
CA ILE A 204 -0.31 15.11 -4.92
C ILE A 204 0.26 16.43 -4.44
N HIS A 205 -0.61 17.43 -4.21
CA HIS A 205 -0.32 18.60 -3.39
C HIS A 205 -0.72 18.29 -1.95
N PRO A 206 0.15 18.46 -0.94
CA PRO A 206 -0.14 18.05 0.45
C PRO A 206 -1.40 18.67 1.05
N ASP A 207 -1.74 19.90 0.63
CA ASP A 207 -2.89 20.64 1.14
C ASP A 207 -4.15 20.50 0.26
N ASP A 208 -4.06 19.77 -0.86
CA ASP A 208 -5.18 19.56 -1.77
C ASP A 208 -5.34 18.08 -2.15
N PRO A 209 -6.22 17.33 -1.45
CA PRO A 209 -6.45 15.93 -1.73
C PRO A 209 -7.04 15.66 -3.12
N LEU A 210 -7.71 16.65 -3.74
CA LEU A 210 -8.28 16.52 -5.09
C LEU A 210 -7.24 16.68 -6.20
N SER A 211 -6.04 17.12 -5.87
CA SER A 211 -4.88 17.13 -6.79
C SER A 211 -4.30 15.74 -7.03
N ALA A 212 -4.71 14.73 -6.25
CA ALA A 212 -4.18 13.37 -6.35
C ALA A 212 -4.37 12.78 -7.77
N ARG A 213 -3.28 12.25 -8.33
CA ARG A 213 -3.26 11.55 -9.61
C ARG A 213 -2.32 10.36 -9.53
N GLY A 214 -2.74 9.23 -10.09
CA GLY A 214 -1.90 8.06 -10.27
C GLY A 214 -1.89 7.66 -11.73
N SER A 215 -0.72 7.37 -12.29
CA SER A 215 -0.59 6.82 -13.63
C SER A 215 0.41 5.68 -13.65
N THR A 216 0.13 4.68 -14.48
CA THR A 216 1.00 3.53 -14.69
C THR A 216 1.18 3.27 -16.17
N HIS A 217 2.37 2.81 -16.53
CA HIS A 217 2.68 2.31 -17.86
C HIS A 217 3.46 1.01 -17.72
N TRP A 218 2.92 -0.07 -18.29
CA TRP A 218 3.56 -1.37 -18.31
C TRP A 218 3.90 -1.78 -19.72
N THR A 219 5.11 -2.29 -19.91
CA THR A 219 5.57 -2.94 -21.13
C THR A 219 5.88 -4.39 -20.81
N GLU A 220 5.24 -5.32 -21.49
CA GLU A 220 5.55 -6.74 -21.41
C GLU A 220 6.06 -7.25 -22.75
N GLU A 221 7.14 -8.00 -22.72
CA GLU A 221 7.84 -8.52 -23.88
C GLU A 221 7.90 -10.04 -23.82
N THR A 222 7.53 -10.70 -24.90
CA THR A 222 7.63 -12.17 -25.05
C THR A 222 8.11 -12.49 -26.46
N GLU A 223 9.19 -13.30 -26.56
CA GLU A 223 9.76 -13.67 -27.86
C GLU A 223 10.01 -15.18 -27.94
N ARG A 224 9.73 -15.79 -29.06
CA ARG A 224 10.08 -17.19 -29.32
C ARG A 224 10.24 -17.42 -30.82
N GLY A 225 11.45 -17.79 -31.24
CA GLY A 225 11.77 -17.92 -32.69
C GLY A 225 11.60 -16.55 -33.37
N ASP A 226 10.80 -16.54 -34.44
CA ASP A 226 10.53 -15.33 -35.23
C ASP A 226 9.33 -14.52 -34.75
N ILE A 227 8.69 -14.96 -33.65
CA ILE A 227 7.54 -14.28 -33.06
C ILE A 227 8.03 -13.38 -31.92
N ILE A 228 7.76 -12.08 -32.06
CA ILE A 228 8.02 -11.07 -31.05
C ILE A 228 6.68 -10.44 -30.67
N LEU A 229 6.25 -10.63 -29.43
CA LEU A 229 5.04 -10.05 -28.88
C LEU A 229 5.40 -8.97 -27.86
N ARG A 230 4.67 -7.87 -27.88
CA ARG A 230 4.79 -6.81 -26.90
C ARG A 230 3.42 -6.24 -26.59
N THR A 231 3.15 -6.04 -25.31
CA THR A 231 1.98 -5.28 -24.87
C THR A 231 2.42 -4.00 -24.16
N GLU A 232 1.68 -2.93 -24.39
CA GLU A 232 1.79 -1.67 -23.68
C GLU A 232 0.45 -1.40 -22.99
N THR A 233 0.49 -1.16 -21.69
CA THR A 233 -0.71 -0.87 -20.91
C THR A 233 -0.53 0.43 -20.17
N TYR A 234 -1.42 1.37 -20.40
CA TYR A 234 -1.48 2.67 -19.74
C TYR A 234 -2.72 2.71 -18.86
N ALA A 235 -2.60 3.23 -17.66
CA ALA A 235 -3.73 3.53 -16.81
C ALA A 235 -3.52 4.84 -16.08
N GLU A 236 -4.57 5.61 -15.91
CA GLU A 236 -4.59 6.84 -15.12
C GLU A 236 -5.83 6.87 -14.25
N MET A 237 -5.68 7.37 -13.02
CA MET A 237 -6.76 7.66 -12.10
C MET A 237 -6.58 9.07 -11.54
N LYS A 238 -7.68 9.81 -11.51
CA LYS A 238 -7.85 11.10 -10.84
C LYS A 238 -9.25 11.21 -10.27
N SER A 239 -9.51 12.20 -9.43
CA SER A 239 -10.84 12.38 -8.89
C SER A 239 -11.16 13.87 -8.71
N ASP A 240 -12.42 14.18 -8.71
CA ASP A 240 -12.97 15.35 -8.05
C ASP A 240 -13.62 14.97 -6.71
N ARG A 241 -14.50 15.81 -6.18
CA ARG A 241 -15.17 15.59 -4.90
C ARG A 241 -16.07 14.34 -4.91
N ASP A 242 -16.74 14.08 -6.02
CA ASP A 242 -17.85 13.14 -6.12
C ASP A 242 -17.57 11.96 -7.05
N THR A 243 -16.53 12.04 -7.87
CA THR A 243 -16.29 11.10 -8.97
C THR A 243 -14.81 10.71 -9.08
N PHE A 244 -14.54 9.43 -9.25
CA PHE A 244 -13.28 8.91 -9.75
C PHE A 244 -13.34 8.81 -11.28
N TYR A 245 -12.32 9.31 -11.95
CA TYR A 245 -12.11 9.19 -13.39
C TYR A 245 -10.96 8.23 -13.61
N VAL A 246 -11.26 7.13 -14.29
CA VAL A 246 -10.29 6.09 -14.62
C VAL A 246 -10.21 5.98 -16.12
N SER A 247 -9.01 6.06 -16.67
CA SER A 247 -8.76 5.79 -18.08
C SER A 247 -7.70 4.73 -18.24
N GLY A 248 -7.77 3.98 -19.33
CA GLY A 248 -6.80 2.96 -19.67
C GLY A 248 -6.68 2.77 -21.17
N ARG A 249 -5.50 2.35 -21.60
CA ARG A 249 -5.24 1.97 -22.99
C ARG A 249 -4.36 0.72 -23.01
N LEU A 250 -4.79 -0.29 -23.75
CA LEU A 250 -4.02 -1.49 -24.06
C LEU A 250 -3.66 -1.47 -25.54
N GLU A 251 -2.39 -1.72 -25.84
CA GLU A 251 -1.89 -1.94 -27.18
C GLU A 251 -1.14 -3.29 -27.21
N ALA A 252 -1.38 -4.08 -28.27
CA ALA A 252 -0.65 -5.32 -28.50
C ALA A 252 0.01 -5.29 -29.88
N TYR A 253 1.24 -5.74 -29.90
CA TYR A 253 2.10 -5.74 -31.10
C TYR A 253 2.62 -7.13 -31.39
N GLU A 254 2.67 -7.48 -32.67
CA GLU A 254 3.40 -8.62 -33.21
C GLU A 254 4.45 -8.12 -34.19
N ASN A 255 5.71 -8.46 -33.95
CA ASN A 255 6.86 -8.01 -34.76
C ASN A 255 6.87 -6.47 -34.97
N ASN A 256 6.55 -5.72 -33.91
CA ASN A 256 6.40 -4.25 -33.89
C ASN A 256 5.24 -3.68 -34.72
N VAL A 257 4.36 -4.51 -35.25
CA VAL A 257 3.12 -4.09 -35.90
C VAL A 257 2.00 -4.08 -34.87
N LEU A 258 1.30 -2.96 -34.72
CA LEU A 258 0.13 -2.88 -33.85
C LEU A 258 -0.98 -3.78 -34.41
N ILE A 259 -1.38 -4.80 -33.65
CA ILE A 259 -2.42 -5.77 -34.03
C ILE A 259 -3.71 -5.59 -33.24
N TYR A 260 -3.65 -4.92 -32.08
CA TYR A 260 -4.81 -4.67 -31.25
C TYR A 260 -4.61 -3.41 -30.43
N ALA A 261 -5.67 -2.59 -30.30
CA ALA A 261 -5.72 -1.50 -29.34
C ALA A 261 -7.13 -1.38 -28.74
N ARG A 262 -7.18 -1.02 -27.46
CA ARG A 262 -8.44 -0.77 -26.77
C ARG A 262 -8.25 0.37 -25.78
N ASP A 263 -9.17 1.33 -25.81
CA ASP A 263 -9.31 2.39 -24.83
C ASP A 263 -10.46 2.08 -23.88
N VAL A 264 -10.31 2.48 -22.62
CA VAL A 264 -11.31 2.40 -21.55
C VAL A 264 -11.36 3.74 -20.85
N GLU A 265 -12.55 4.27 -20.65
CA GLU A 265 -12.81 5.48 -19.86
C GLU A 265 -14.03 5.24 -19.00
N GLU A 266 -13.90 5.47 -17.69
CA GLU A 266 -14.99 5.27 -16.73
C GLU A 266 -15.03 6.46 -15.75
N ALA A 267 -16.27 6.85 -15.42
CA ALA A 267 -16.57 7.79 -14.36
C ALA A 267 -17.35 7.07 -13.27
N ILE A 268 -16.75 6.91 -12.10
CA ILE A 268 -17.27 6.10 -11.00
C ILE A 268 -17.60 7.02 -9.84
N ALA A 269 -18.83 6.99 -9.35
CA ALA A 269 -19.20 7.75 -8.16
C ALA A 269 -18.33 7.34 -6.97
N ARG A 270 -17.84 8.32 -6.19
CA ARG A 270 -17.02 8.04 -4.99
C ARG A 270 -17.81 7.34 -3.89
N ASP A 271 -19.11 7.53 -3.84
CA ASP A 271 -20.04 6.84 -2.92
C ASP A 271 -19.53 6.86 -1.46
N MET A 272 -19.25 8.06 -0.97
CA MET A 272 -18.68 8.32 0.37
C MET A 272 -17.28 7.75 0.62
N MET A 273 -16.48 7.59 -0.45
CA MET A 273 -15.06 7.21 -0.36
C MET A 273 -14.10 8.39 -0.55
#